data_974af9a980b81b4cd976bcd18bd41a3e
#
_entry.id   974af9a980b81b4cd976bcd18bd41a3e
#
_cell.length_a   1.000
_cell.length_b   1.000
_cell.length_c   1.000
_cell.angle_alpha   90.00
_cell.angle_beta   90.00
_cell.angle_gamma   90.00
#
_symmetry.space_group_name_H-M   'P 1'
#
loop_
_entity.id
_entity.type
_entity.pdbx_description
1 polymer ?
#
loop_
_entity_poly.entity_id
_entity_poly.type
_entity_poly.pdbx_seq_one_letter_code
_entity_poly.pdbx_strand_id
1 'polypeptide(L)'
;MQPCAVPLVYSSSLSTFPHTHQATTRSPTTHAPPPARSPAMKQLHKSSPTHAPSPAHAPAPKAAKTARPGPRSWIGYVLREQRLLFVLLGALIASTFFLLRPYLSLSPSSHLPDARPLFSFATRSGVPAGFRPPQRRVVVTGGAGFVGSHLVDRLLEQGDSVIVVDNFFTGRKENVAHHLRNPRFELLRHDVVEPILLEVDRIYHLACPASPVHYKYNPIKTITNVMGTLNMLGLAKRIGARFLLTSTSEVYGDPLEHPQKESYWGHVNPIGVRSCYDEGKRTAETLTMDYHRGGGVEVRIARIFNTYGPRMCLDDGRVVSNFVAQALRRQPMTVYGDGKQTRSFQYVADLVAGLMALMESDHIGPFNLGNPGEFTMLELAQVVKETIDPMATIEFKPNTADDPHMRKPDITKAKQLLHWEPKVSLKEGLPLMVQDFRQRISDE
;
A
#
# COMPACT_ATOMS: atom_id res chain seq x y z
N MET A 1 31.91 -25.48 32.78
CA MET A 1 30.67 -25.84 33.48
C MET A 1 29.67 -26.35 32.42
N GLN A 2 29.23 -27.58 32.58
CA GLN A 2 28.57 -28.42 31.61
C GLN A 2 27.13 -28.00 31.33
N PRO A 3 26.57 -28.32 30.14
CA PRO A 3 25.14 -28.13 29.83
C PRO A 3 24.30 -29.32 30.31
N CYS A 4 23.14 -29.04 30.90
CA CYS A 4 22.15 -30.05 31.24
C CYS A 4 21.30 -30.43 30.01
N ALA A 5 21.30 -31.75 29.75
CA ALA A 5 20.44 -32.43 28.79
C ALA A 5 19.10 -32.77 29.47
N VAL A 6 17.97 -32.63 28.77
CA VAL A 6 16.65 -33.11 29.18
C VAL A 6 16.21 -34.21 28.19
N PRO A 7 15.71 -35.37 28.65
CA PRO A 7 15.41 -36.50 27.79
C PRO A 7 13.99 -36.41 27.18
N LEU A 8 13.91 -36.82 25.91
CA LEU A 8 12.67 -37.11 25.19
C LEU A 8 12.04 -38.40 25.71
N VAL A 9 10.79 -38.33 26.13
CA VAL A 9 9.92 -39.51 26.40
C VAL A 9 8.95 -39.67 25.25
N TYR A 10 9.14 -40.75 24.48
CA TYR A 10 8.16 -41.27 23.54
C TYR A 10 7.16 -42.16 24.32
N SER A 11 5.88 -41.83 24.22
CA SER A 11 4.82 -42.73 24.67
C SER A 11 3.90 -43.06 23.48
N SER A 12 4.02 -44.28 23.00
CA SER A 12 3.10 -44.93 22.06
C SER A 12 1.93 -45.55 22.82
N SER A 13 0.69 -45.15 22.48
CA SER A 13 -0.49 -45.89 22.84
C SER A 13 -1.38 -46.12 21.64
N LEU A 14 -1.36 -47.37 21.16
CA LEU A 14 -2.34 -47.97 20.28
C LEU A 14 -3.66 -48.15 21.04
N SER A 15 -4.78 -47.71 20.49
CA SER A 15 -6.09 -48.20 20.87
C SER A 15 -6.94 -48.51 19.64
N THR A 16 -7.35 -49.73 19.64
CA THR A 16 -8.16 -50.57 18.75
C THR A 16 -9.55 -50.02 18.51
N PHE A 17 -9.99 -50.16 17.22
CA PHE A 17 -11.38 -50.02 16.80
C PHE A 17 -12.17 -51.31 17.02
N PRO A 18 -13.49 -51.28 17.27
CA PRO A 18 -14.37 -52.37 16.95
C PRO A 18 -15.25 -52.04 15.73
N HIS A 19 -15.30 -53.05 14.84
CA HIS A 19 -16.25 -53.16 13.73
C HIS A 19 -17.66 -53.45 14.23
N THR A 20 -18.68 -52.81 13.64
CA THR A 20 -20.03 -53.34 13.56
C THR A 20 -20.57 -53.21 12.15
N HIS A 21 -20.98 -54.39 11.60
CA HIS A 21 -21.73 -54.57 10.37
C HIS A 21 -23.22 -54.22 10.55
N GLN A 22 -23.84 -53.63 9.52
CA GLN A 22 -25.20 -53.97 9.02
C GLN A 22 -25.42 -53.15 7.74
N ALA A 23 -25.55 -53.80 6.60
CA ALA A 23 -26.64 -54.43 5.90
C ALA A 23 -27.47 -53.47 5.03
N THR A 24 -27.15 -53.51 3.75
CA THR A 24 -27.97 -53.56 2.52
C THR A 24 -29.37 -52.96 2.49
N THR A 25 -29.60 -52.00 1.58
CA THR A 25 -30.74 -52.03 0.64
C THR A 25 -30.35 -51.43 -0.72
N ARG A 26 -30.66 -52.19 -1.77
CA ARG A 26 -30.53 -51.86 -3.21
C ARG A 26 -31.71 -51.00 -3.67
N SER A 27 -31.47 -50.05 -4.61
CA SER A 27 -32.23 -49.89 -5.87
C SER A 27 -32.14 -48.49 -6.41
N PRO A 28 -32.46 -48.20 -7.67
CA PRO A 28 -31.87 -48.71 -8.91
C PRO A 28 -31.29 -47.58 -9.78
N THR A 29 -30.45 -48.00 -10.69
CA THR A 29 -29.82 -47.27 -11.78
C THR A 29 -30.81 -46.60 -12.74
N THR A 30 -30.59 -45.27 -13.00
CA THR A 30 -31.03 -44.64 -14.25
C THR A 30 -29.82 -44.14 -15.00
N HIS A 31 -29.66 -44.70 -16.21
CA HIS A 31 -28.64 -44.33 -17.19
C HIS A 31 -28.89 -42.90 -17.71
N ALA A 32 -27.87 -42.03 -17.66
CA ALA A 32 -27.81 -40.82 -18.46
C ALA A 32 -26.89 -41.04 -19.67
N PRO A 33 -27.22 -40.52 -20.86
CA PRO A 33 -26.43 -40.72 -22.08
C PRO A 33 -25.17 -39.83 -22.10
N PRO A 34 -24.12 -40.22 -22.87
CA PRO A 34 -22.86 -39.47 -22.94
C PRO A 34 -22.99 -38.19 -23.76
N PRO A 35 -22.17 -37.16 -23.47
CA PRO A 35 -22.21 -35.88 -24.19
C PRO A 35 -21.64 -36.01 -25.61
N ALA A 36 -22.29 -35.31 -26.54
CA ALA A 36 -21.97 -35.24 -27.95
C ALA A 36 -20.57 -34.59 -28.19
N ARG A 37 -19.82 -35.18 -29.13
CA ARG A 37 -18.53 -34.66 -29.64
C ARG A 37 -18.77 -33.40 -30.46
N SER A 38 -18.06 -32.34 -30.15
CA SER A 38 -17.92 -31.16 -31.00
C SER A 38 -17.04 -31.43 -32.23
N PRO A 39 -17.32 -30.80 -33.39
CA PRO A 39 -16.63 -31.08 -34.64
C PRO A 39 -15.25 -30.42 -34.72
N ALA A 40 -14.34 -31.16 -35.35
CA ALA A 40 -12.96 -30.81 -35.63
C ALA A 40 -12.84 -29.55 -36.52
N MET A 41 -11.98 -28.66 -36.06
CA MET A 41 -11.57 -27.47 -36.83
C MET A 41 -10.57 -27.86 -37.91
N LYS A 42 -10.90 -27.60 -39.19
CA LYS A 42 -10.09 -27.88 -40.37
C LYS A 42 -8.78 -27.11 -40.33
N GLN A 43 -7.65 -27.82 -40.44
CA GLN A 43 -6.34 -27.25 -40.73
C GLN A 43 -6.34 -26.71 -42.17
N LEU A 44 -6.00 -25.45 -42.34
CA LEU A 44 -5.64 -24.86 -43.62
C LEU A 44 -4.14 -25.11 -43.89
N HIS A 45 -3.85 -26.01 -44.83
CA HIS A 45 -2.54 -26.10 -45.46
C HIS A 45 -2.31 -24.87 -46.32
N LYS A 46 -1.23 -24.15 -46.07
CA LYS A 46 -0.61 -23.26 -47.03
C LYS A 46 0.69 -23.88 -47.52
N SER A 47 0.70 -24.09 -48.82
CA SER A 47 1.73 -24.60 -49.69
C SER A 47 3.05 -23.82 -49.64
N SER A 48 4.15 -24.57 -49.62
CA SER A 48 5.52 -24.09 -49.86
C SER A 48 5.74 -23.84 -51.36
N PRO A 49 6.52 -22.85 -51.75
CA PRO A 49 7.03 -22.76 -53.11
C PRO A 49 8.42 -23.39 -53.24
N THR A 50 8.49 -24.12 -54.33
CA THR A 50 9.52 -24.75 -55.13
C THR A 50 10.94 -24.19 -55.08
N HIS A 51 11.88 -25.18 -55.15
CA HIS A 51 13.32 -25.11 -55.45
C HIS A 51 13.69 -24.19 -56.61
N ALA A 52 14.77 -23.43 -56.44
CA ALA A 52 15.60 -22.89 -57.52
C ALA A 52 17.00 -23.51 -57.44
N PRO A 53 17.66 -23.77 -58.56
CA PRO A 53 18.85 -24.61 -58.64
C PRO A 53 20.14 -23.84 -58.32
N SER A 54 21.13 -24.56 -57.77
CA SER A 54 22.49 -24.10 -57.55
C SER A 54 23.22 -23.80 -58.87
N PRO A 55 24.00 -22.71 -59.00
CA PRO A 55 24.95 -22.56 -60.08
C PRO A 55 26.33 -23.15 -59.75
N ALA A 56 26.92 -23.63 -60.83
CA ALA A 56 28.17 -24.39 -60.92
C ALA A 56 29.43 -23.66 -60.43
N HIS A 57 30.41 -24.48 -60.10
CA HIS A 57 31.80 -24.13 -59.79
C HIS A 57 32.46 -23.21 -60.82
N ALA A 58 33.01 -22.08 -60.32
CA ALA A 58 34.04 -21.31 -61.04
C ALA A 58 35.39 -21.46 -60.32
N PRO A 59 36.52 -21.51 -61.06
CA PRO A 59 37.83 -21.87 -60.52
C PRO A 59 38.48 -20.73 -59.74
N ALA A 60 39.26 -21.10 -58.70
CA ALA A 60 39.98 -20.20 -57.84
C ALA A 60 41.02 -19.34 -58.58
N PRO A 61 41.14 -18.04 -58.28
CA PRO A 61 42.22 -17.21 -58.78
C PRO A 61 43.50 -17.43 -57.96
N LYS A 62 44.63 -17.52 -58.67
CA LYS A 62 46.00 -17.70 -58.19
C LYS A 62 46.39 -16.63 -57.17
N ALA A 63 47.07 -17.06 -56.14
CA ALA A 63 47.65 -16.26 -55.04
C ALA A 63 48.50 -15.10 -55.60
N ALA A 64 48.09 -13.87 -55.33
CA ALA A 64 48.93 -12.71 -55.48
C ALA A 64 49.88 -12.60 -54.26
N LYS A 65 51.17 -12.47 -54.55
CA LYS A 65 52.22 -12.27 -53.54
C LYS A 65 51.91 -11.03 -52.70
N THR A 66 51.65 -11.20 -51.44
CA THR A 66 51.48 -10.09 -50.47
C THR A 66 52.84 -9.40 -50.26
N ALA A 67 52.91 -8.15 -50.66
CA ALA A 67 53.99 -7.24 -50.32
C ALA A 67 53.98 -7.05 -48.80
N ARG A 68 55.13 -7.18 -48.13
CA ARG A 68 55.33 -6.89 -46.71
C ARG A 68 54.98 -5.43 -46.46
N PRO A 69 54.08 -5.12 -45.51
CA PRO A 69 53.83 -3.74 -45.11
C PRO A 69 55.02 -3.18 -44.36
N GLY A 70 55.58 -2.07 -44.78
CA GLY A 70 56.58 -1.31 -44.05
C GLY A 70 56.07 -0.88 -42.68
N PRO A 71 56.96 -0.39 -41.79
CA PRO A 71 56.61 -0.05 -40.43
C PRO A 71 55.59 1.08 -40.42
N ARG A 72 54.32 0.70 -40.16
CA ARG A 72 53.26 1.67 -39.95
C ARG A 72 53.54 2.40 -38.65
N SER A 73 53.67 3.73 -38.72
CA SER A 73 53.84 4.61 -37.57
C SER A 73 52.75 4.26 -36.53
N TRP A 74 53.15 3.89 -35.31
CA TRP A 74 52.26 3.63 -34.18
C TRP A 74 51.32 4.83 -33.91
N ILE A 75 51.76 6.06 -34.23
CA ILE A 75 50.97 7.28 -34.14
C ILE A 75 49.74 7.21 -35.04
N GLY A 76 49.89 6.69 -36.27
CA GLY A 76 48.75 6.52 -37.18
C GLY A 76 47.74 5.45 -36.75
N TYR A 77 48.18 4.49 -35.97
CA TYR A 77 47.29 3.49 -35.33
C TYR A 77 46.48 4.11 -34.19
N VAL A 78 47.08 4.88 -33.28
CA VAL A 78 46.43 5.55 -32.15
C VAL A 78 45.40 6.58 -32.66
N LEU A 79 45.70 7.35 -33.71
CA LEU A 79 44.78 8.32 -34.31
C LEU A 79 43.57 7.70 -35.01
N ARG A 80 43.66 6.42 -35.42
CA ARG A 80 42.60 5.71 -36.09
C ARG A 80 41.65 4.98 -35.12
N GLU A 81 42.11 4.73 -33.90
CA GLU A 81 41.33 4.02 -32.89
C GLU A 81 40.68 5.03 -31.96
N GLN A 82 39.44 5.37 -32.25
CA GLN A 82 38.66 6.37 -31.44
C GLN A 82 38.68 6.06 -29.93
N ARG A 83 38.66 4.77 -29.55
CA ARG A 83 38.67 4.35 -28.14
C ARG A 83 39.96 4.74 -27.44
N LEU A 84 41.12 4.56 -28.11
CA LEU A 84 42.43 4.99 -27.57
C LEU A 84 42.54 6.50 -27.45
N LEU A 85 41.95 7.26 -28.39
CA LEU A 85 41.90 8.72 -28.31
C LEU A 85 41.10 9.19 -27.09
N PHE A 86 39.96 8.57 -26.80
CA PHE A 86 39.17 8.90 -25.60
C PHE A 86 39.88 8.55 -24.29
N VAL A 87 40.61 7.42 -24.23
CA VAL A 87 41.41 7.04 -23.08
C VAL A 87 42.53 8.04 -22.85
N LEU A 88 43.28 8.44 -23.89
CA LEU A 88 44.32 9.43 -23.82
C LEU A 88 43.81 10.82 -23.43
N LEU A 89 42.66 11.22 -23.97
CA LEU A 89 42.01 12.48 -23.60
C LEU A 89 41.55 12.46 -22.14
N GLY A 90 40.96 11.36 -21.69
CA GLY A 90 40.56 11.18 -20.28
C GLY A 90 41.75 11.22 -19.32
N ALA A 91 42.83 10.56 -19.69
CA ALA A 91 44.08 10.58 -18.90
C ALA A 91 44.72 12.00 -18.87
N LEU A 92 44.67 12.73 -19.97
CA LEU A 92 45.16 14.10 -20.05
C LEU A 92 44.31 15.04 -19.13
N ILE A 93 42.99 14.95 -19.19
CA ILE A 93 42.05 15.71 -18.33
C ILE A 93 42.29 15.39 -16.85
N ALA A 94 42.42 14.11 -16.50
CA ALA A 94 42.73 13.69 -15.14
C ALA A 94 44.06 14.23 -14.65
N SER A 95 45.10 14.11 -15.48
CA SER A 95 46.44 14.60 -15.16
C SER A 95 46.49 16.13 -14.99
N THR A 96 45.82 16.87 -15.87
CA THR A 96 45.74 18.33 -15.72
C THR A 96 44.94 18.73 -14.45
N PHE A 97 43.90 18.00 -14.11
CA PHE A 97 43.16 18.23 -12.86
C PHE A 97 44.05 17.96 -11.61
N PHE A 98 44.83 16.89 -11.59
CA PHE A 98 45.70 16.61 -10.49
C PHE A 98 46.88 17.58 -10.41
N LEU A 99 47.45 18.04 -11.52
CA LEU A 99 48.53 19.02 -11.55
C LEU A 99 48.05 20.44 -11.16
N LEU A 100 46.79 20.81 -11.51
CA LEU A 100 46.23 22.11 -11.15
C LEU A 100 45.63 22.15 -9.74
N ARG A 101 45.35 20.98 -9.15
CA ARG A 101 44.78 20.88 -7.80
C ARG A 101 45.53 21.69 -6.73
N PRO A 102 46.91 21.66 -6.65
CA PRO A 102 47.63 22.49 -5.69
C PRO A 102 47.50 24.00 -5.95
N TYR A 103 47.26 24.42 -7.19
CA TYR A 103 47.11 25.80 -7.58
C TYR A 103 45.64 26.32 -7.48
N LEU A 104 44.68 25.36 -7.52
CA LEU A 104 43.25 25.65 -7.34
C LEU A 104 42.83 25.51 -5.87
N SER A 105 43.66 24.92 -5.00
CA SER A 105 43.44 24.99 -3.55
C SER A 105 43.82 26.42 -3.11
N LEU A 106 42.83 27.31 -3.16
CA LEU A 106 42.85 28.55 -2.42
C LEU A 106 43.17 28.21 -0.97
N SER A 107 44.32 28.61 -0.49
CA SER A 107 44.65 28.57 0.94
C SER A 107 43.50 29.23 1.67
N PRO A 108 42.91 28.62 2.71
CA PRO A 108 41.92 29.31 3.49
C PRO A 108 42.62 30.53 4.11
N SER A 109 42.33 31.72 3.58
CA SER A 109 42.70 32.95 4.25
C SER A 109 42.04 32.92 5.63
N SER A 110 42.81 33.11 6.67
CA SER A 110 42.44 33.09 8.08
C SER A 110 41.43 34.17 8.51
N HIS A 111 40.62 34.69 7.58
CA HIS A 111 39.60 35.72 7.80
C HIS A 111 38.32 35.47 7.00
N LEU A 112 37.97 34.23 6.68
CA LEU A 112 36.59 33.94 6.33
C LEU A 112 35.80 33.86 7.65
N PRO A 113 34.73 34.68 7.82
CA PRO A 113 33.82 34.51 8.92
C PRO A 113 33.29 33.06 8.83
N ASP A 114 33.25 32.39 9.96
CA ASP A 114 32.86 31.01 10.14
C ASP A 114 31.94 30.54 9.03
N ALA A 115 32.43 29.58 8.21
CA ALA A 115 31.60 28.86 7.27
C ALA A 115 30.53 28.16 8.10
N ARG A 116 29.36 28.83 8.23
CA ARG A 116 28.19 28.25 8.89
C ARG A 116 27.91 26.94 8.20
N PRO A 117 27.82 25.81 8.94
CA PRO A 117 27.42 24.56 8.33
C PRO A 117 26.11 24.82 7.59
N LEU A 118 25.96 24.26 6.37
CA LEU A 118 24.78 24.45 5.53
C LEU A 118 23.47 24.05 6.27
N PHE A 119 23.61 23.42 7.42
CA PHE A 119 22.57 23.02 8.37
C PHE A 119 22.85 23.57 9.79
N SER A 120 23.44 24.75 9.93
CA SER A 120 23.31 25.43 11.21
C SER A 120 21.84 25.77 11.36
N PHE A 121 21.21 25.19 12.36
CA PHE A 121 19.97 25.73 12.92
C PHE A 121 20.34 27.17 13.34
N ALA A 122 20.18 28.10 12.42
CA ALA A 122 20.27 29.51 12.76
C ALA A 122 19.31 29.69 13.91
N THR A 123 19.81 30.08 15.06
CA THR A 123 19.02 30.68 16.13
C THR A 123 18.17 31.73 15.45
N ARG A 124 16.90 31.42 15.19
CA ARG A 124 15.95 32.29 14.50
C ARG A 124 15.71 33.51 15.39
N SER A 125 16.57 34.50 15.27
CA SER A 125 16.21 35.86 15.65
C SER A 125 15.08 36.27 14.71
N GLY A 126 13.84 36.15 15.14
CA GLY A 126 12.68 36.50 14.32
C GLY A 126 11.52 35.51 14.37
N VAL A 127 11.54 34.54 15.29
CA VAL A 127 10.35 33.70 15.56
C VAL A 127 9.25 34.60 16.13
N PRO A 128 8.05 34.67 15.54
CA PRO A 128 6.95 35.47 16.06
C PRO A 128 6.69 35.15 17.54
N ALA A 129 6.41 36.20 18.33
CA ALA A 129 6.03 36.03 19.73
C ALA A 129 4.83 35.04 19.81
N GLY A 130 4.98 33.92 20.54
CA GLY A 130 3.98 32.86 20.65
C GLY A 130 4.22 31.64 19.76
N PHE A 131 5.21 31.63 18.86
CA PHE A 131 5.57 30.42 18.14
C PHE A 131 6.20 29.41 19.09
N ARG A 132 5.51 28.28 19.30
CA ARG A 132 6.09 27.11 19.98
C ARG A 132 6.82 26.28 18.94
N PRO A 133 8.06 25.82 19.19
CA PRO A 133 8.72 24.88 18.30
C PRO A 133 7.84 23.62 18.16
N PRO A 134 7.82 22.99 16.96
CA PRO A 134 7.06 21.76 16.77
C PRO A 134 7.55 20.69 17.75
N GLN A 135 6.61 19.93 18.34
CA GLN A 135 6.97 18.85 19.24
C GLN A 135 7.68 17.73 18.49
N ARG A 136 7.22 17.41 17.27
CA ARG A 136 7.78 16.37 16.40
C ARG A 136 7.59 16.74 14.93
N ARG A 137 8.47 16.20 14.10
CA ARG A 137 8.34 16.29 12.65
C ARG A 137 7.79 14.95 12.13
N VAL A 138 6.61 14.98 11.52
CA VAL A 138 5.82 13.79 11.17
C VAL A 138 5.57 13.76 9.66
N VAL A 139 5.79 12.61 9.02
CA VAL A 139 5.33 12.36 7.65
C VAL A 139 4.02 11.58 7.70
N VAL A 140 3.05 12.04 6.89
CA VAL A 140 1.81 11.32 6.61
C VAL A 140 1.74 11.04 5.11
N THR A 141 2.04 9.80 4.69
CA THR A 141 1.86 9.42 3.29
C THR A 141 0.39 9.11 3.03
N GLY A 142 -0.14 9.55 1.88
CA GLY A 142 -1.59 9.51 1.64
C GLY A 142 -2.35 10.53 2.49
N GLY A 143 -1.66 11.62 2.93
CA GLY A 143 -2.22 12.61 3.84
C GLY A 143 -3.29 13.51 3.25
N ALA A 144 -3.41 13.59 1.91
CA ALA A 144 -4.52 14.27 1.23
C ALA A 144 -5.74 13.35 1.00
N GLY A 145 -5.65 12.07 1.38
CA GLY A 145 -6.75 11.12 1.34
C GLY A 145 -7.78 11.31 2.46
N PHE A 146 -8.79 10.44 2.48
CA PHE A 146 -9.87 10.46 3.47
C PHE A 146 -9.32 10.41 4.91
N VAL A 147 -8.76 9.29 5.33
CA VAL A 147 -8.26 9.12 6.71
C VAL A 147 -7.05 10.01 6.99
N GLY A 148 -6.15 10.13 6.00
CA GLY A 148 -4.91 10.90 6.15
C GLY A 148 -5.17 12.37 6.47
N SER A 149 -6.14 13.00 5.84
CA SER A 149 -6.44 14.42 6.07
C SER A 149 -6.98 14.72 7.47
N HIS A 150 -7.79 13.81 8.03
CA HIS A 150 -8.24 13.92 9.43
C HIS A 150 -7.08 13.70 10.43
N LEU A 151 -6.15 12.80 10.10
CA LEU A 151 -4.95 12.60 10.91
C LEU A 151 -4.05 13.84 10.88
N VAL A 152 -3.87 14.46 9.71
CA VAL A 152 -3.12 15.71 9.54
C VAL A 152 -3.69 16.82 10.41
N ASP A 153 -5.02 17.00 10.41
CA ASP A 153 -5.69 17.99 11.27
C ASP A 153 -5.29 17.79 12.74
N ARG A 154 -5.43 16.57 13.24
CA ARG A 154 -5.16 16.25 14.65
C ARG A 154 -3.69 16.40 15.04
N LEU A 155 -2.75 16.04 14.16
CA LEU A 155 -1.32 16.20 14.42
C LEU A 155 -0.93 17.69 14.49
N LEU A 156 -1.45 18.50 13.55
CA LEU A 156 -1.22 19.96 13.57
C LEU A 156 -1.84 20.63 14.79
N GLU A 157 -3.04 20.21 15.23
CA GLU A 157 -3.70 20.68 16.47
C GLU A 157 -2.84 20.36 17.70
N GLN A 158 -2.17 19.18 17.74
CA GLN A 158 -1.24 18.84 18.83
C GLN A 158 0.06 19.65 18.81
N GLY A 159 0.32 20.38 17.73
CA GLY A 159 1.51 21.23 17.60
C GLY A 159 2.65 20.61 16.81
N ASP A 160 2.48 19.40 16.28
CA ASP A 160 3.48 18.74 15.44
C ASP A 160 3.70 19.51 14.11
N SER A 161 4.87 19.31 13.50
CA SER A 161 5.14 19.73 12.13
C SER A 161 4.86 18.57 11.20
N VAL A 162 3.96 18.74 10.23
CA VAL A 162 3.44 17.67 9.39
C VAL A 162 3.83 17.87 7.93
N ILE A 163 4.45 16.84 7.35
CA ILE A 163 4.74 16.73 5.93
C ILE A 163 3.74 15.72 5.34
N VAL A 164 2.90 16.18 4.44
CA VAL A 164 2.02 15.32 3.66
C VAL A 164 2.71 14.91 2.37
N VAL A 165 2.78 13.60 2.11
CA VAL A 165 3.26 13.03 0.84
C VAL A 165 2.10 12.35 0.16
N ASP A 166 1.68 12.85 -1.02
CA ASP A 166 0.53 12.32 -1.76
C ASP A 166 0.74 12.50 -3.27
N ASN A 167 0.37 11.52 -4.07
CA ASN A 167 0.42 11.60 -5.53
C ASN A 167 -0.90 12.11 -6.14
N PHE A 168 -1.93 12.31 -5.30
CA PHE A 168 -3.28 12.70 -5.67
C PHE A 168 -4.01 11.71 -6.60
N PHE A 169 -3.67 10.43 -6.53
CA PHE A 169 -4.41 9.41 -7.28
C PHE A 169 -5.83 9.20 -6.73
N THR A 170 -5.97 9.17 -5.39
CA THR A 170 -7.25 9.12 -4.69
C THR A 170 -7.41 10.28 -3.70
N GLY A 171 -6.30 10.86 -3.28
CA GLY A 171 -6.26 12.04 -2.42
C GLY A 171 -6.70 13.30 -3.16
N ARG A 172 -7.26 14.26 -2.41
CA ARG A 172 -7.74 15.55 -2.93
C ARG A 172 -7.03 16.68 -2.20
N LYS A 173 -6.51 17.65 -2.96
CA LYS A 173 -5.82 18.82 -2.38
C LYS A 173 -6.74 19.62 -1.45
N GLU A 174 -8.03 19.67 -1.77
CA GLU A 174 -9.07 20.36 -1.00
C GLU A 174 -9.14 19.85 0.44
N ASN A 175 -8.90 18.54 0.67
CA ASN A 175 -8.93 17.95 2.00
C ASN A 175 -7.91 18.54 2.98
N VAL A 176 -6.83 19.15 2.48
CA VAL A 176 -5.74 19.73 3.28
C VAL A 176 -5.47 21.22 2.94
N ALA A 177 -6.28 21.80 2.04
CA ALA A 177 -6.07 23.17 1.54
C ALA A 177 -6.10 24.22 2.65
N HIS A 178 -6.89 24.02 3.69
CA HIS A 178 -7.00 24.90 4.85
C HIS A 178 -5.70 24.98 5.67
N HIS A 179 -4.76 24.06 5.49
CA HIS A 179 -3.45 24.07 6.15
C HIS A 179 -2.33 24.72 5.32
N LEU A 180 -2.55 25.08 4.05
CA LEU A 180 -1.49 25.59 3.15
C LEU A 180 -0.77 26.86 3.67
N ARG A 181 -1.41 27.61 4.56
CA ARG A 181 -0.81 28.81 5.20
C ARG A 181 -0.19 28.52 6.57
N ASN A 182 -0.32 27.28 7.08
CA ASN A 182 0.23 26.90 8.37
C ASN A 182 1.75 26.69 8.23
N PRO A 183 2.62 27.40 8.98
CA PRO A 183 4.09 27.25 8.88
C PRO A 183 4.60 25.88 9.32
N ARG A 184 3.77 25.05 9.97
CA ARG A 184 4.10 23.68 10.38
C ARG A 184 3.56 22.62 9.40
N PHE A 185 2.97 23.04 8.28
CA PHE A 185 2.42 22.14 7.27
C PHE A 185 3.23 22.25 5.97
N GLU A 186 3.58 21.11 5.41
CA GLU A 186 4.24 20.99 4.11
C GLU A 186 3.50 19.95 3.26
N LEU A 187 3.26 20.26 1.99
CA LEU A 187 2.59 19.38 1.05
C LEU A 187 3.53 19.02 -0.11
N LEU A 188 3.91 17.74 -0.19
CA LEU A 188 4.77 17.19 -1.24
C LEU A 188 3.94 16.32 -2.19
N ARG A 189 3.90 16.71 -3.47
CA ARG A 189 3.33 15.87 -4.52
C ARG A 189 4.36 14.83 -4.94
N HIS A 190 4.21 13.59 -4.46
CA HIS A 190 5.16 12.52 -4.72
C HIS A 190 4.48 11.15 -4.64
N ASP A 191 4.89 10.20 -5.50
CA ASP A 191 4.45 8.81 -5.42
C ASP A 191 5.41 8.02 -4.53
N VAL A 192 4.88 7.37 -3.49
CA VAL A 192 5.69 6.61 -2.53
C VAL A 192 6.39 5.39 -3.13
N VAL A 193 6.01 4.95 -4.34
CA VAL A 193 6.75 3.89 -5.05
C VAL A 193 8.13 4.37 -5.50
N GLU A 194 8.34 5.68 -5.58
CA GLU A 194 9.63 6.29 -5.79
C GLU A 194 10.29 6.65 -4.44
N PRO A 195 11.60 6.43 -4.28
CA PRO A 195 12.31 6.77 -3.05
C PRO A 195 12.27 8.27 -2.74
N ILE A 196 12.10 8.60 -1.45
CA ILE A 196 12.15 9.98 -0.96
C ILE A 196 13.08 10.07 0.26
N LEU A 197 13.80 11.18 0.38
CA LEU A 197 14.69 11.45 1.51
C LEU A 197 14.14 12.59 2.35
N LEU A 198 13.78 12.31 3.58
CA LEU A 198 13.25 13.25 4.56
C LEU A 198 13.91 12.99 5.91
N GLU A 199 13.94 14.00 6.77
CA GLU A 199 14.37 13.90 8.17
C GLU A 199 13.14 14.13 9.04
N VAL A 200 12.63 13.05 9.68
CA VAL A 200 11.41 13.07 10.48
C VAL A 200 11.52 12.11 11.67
N ASP A 201 10.71 12.33 12.70
CA ASP A 201 10.67 11.49 13.89
C ASP A 201 9.70 10.32 13.72
N ARG A 202 8.63 10.52 12.91
CA ARG A 202 7.53 9.56 12.75
C ARG A 202 7.02 9.50 11.32
N ILE A 203 6.63 8.30 10.90
CA ILE A 203 6.03 8.04 9.59
C ILE A 203 4.70 7.32 9.80
N TYR A 204 3.59 7.96 9.44
CA TYR A 204 2.29 7.31 9.27
C TYR A 204 2.14 6.93 7.80
N HIS A 205 2.18 5.64 7.49
CA HIS A 205 2.11 5.16 6.12
C HIS A 205 0.68 4.74 5.76
N LEU A 206 -0.08 5.70 5.15
CA LEU A 206 -1.47 5.50 4.72
C LEU A 206 -1.61 5.42 3.19
N ALA A 207 -0.57 5.74 2.42
CA ALA A 207 -0.62 5.74 0.97
C ALA A 207 -0.88 4.34 0.40
N CYS A 208 -2.11 4.09 -0.03
CA CYS A 208 -2.53 2.90 -0.75
C CYS A 208 -3.94 3.13 -1.31
N PRO A 209 -4.23 2.81 -2.59
CA PRO A 209 -5.60 2.77 -3.09
C PRO A 209 -6.38 1.69 -2.35
N ALA A 210 -7.35 2.09 -1.50
CA ALA A 210 -8.08 1.20 -0.62
C ALA A 210 -9.54 0.99 -1.04
N SER A 211 -10.01 1.70 -2.08
CA SER A 211 -11.36 1.61 -2.60
C SER A 211 -11.50 0.45 -3.59
N PRO A 212 -12.60 -0.36 -3.50
CA PRO A 212 -12.90 -1.42 -4.45
C PRO A 212 -12.93 -0.97 -5.91
N VAL A 213 -13.39 0.25 -6.18
CA VAL A 213 -13.42 0.83 -7.52
C VAL A 213 -12.01 0.93 -8.08
N HIS A 214 -11.05 1.43 -7.28
CA HIS A 214 -9.69 1.65 -7.73
C HIS A 214 -8.89 0.36 -7.86
N TYR A 215 -8.91 -0.54 -6.88
CA TYR A 215 -8.10 -1.76 -6.94
C TYR A 215 -8.63 -2.81 -7.91
N LYS A 216 -9.94 -2.86 -8.17
CA LYS A 216 -10.51 -3.71 -9.23
C LYS A 216 -10.21 -3.17 -10.63
N TYR A 217 -10.17 -1.83 -10.79
CA TYR A 217 -9.86 -1.19 -12.07
C TYR A 217 -8.36 -1.27 -12.42
N ASN A 218 -7.48 -1.05 -11.46
CA ASN A 218 -6.04 -1.09 -11.67
C ASN A 218 -5.32 -1.93 -10.60
N PRO A 219 -5.43 -3.28 -10.68
CA PRO A 219 -4.84 -4.18 -9.69
C PRO A 219 -3.30 -4.11 -9.68
N ILE A 220 -2.66 -3.88 -10.83
CA ILE A 220 -1.20 -3.78 -10.93
C ILE A 220 -0.71 -2.56 -10.13
N LYS A 221 -1.33 -1.39 -10.31
CA LYS A 221 -0.96 -0.21 -9.52
C LYS A 221 -1.20 -0.42 -8.02
N THR A 222 -2.22 -1.18 -7.66
CA THR A 222 -2.52 -1.46 -6.26
C THR A 222 -1.45 -2.34 -5.62
N ILE A 223 -1.06 -3.44 -6.25
CA ILE A 223 -0.03 -4.32 -5.68
C ILE A 223 1.34 -3.64 -5.63
N THR A 224 1.66 -2.75 -6.56
CA THR A 224 2.94 -2.00 -6.55
C THR A 224 3.10 -1.09 -5.33
N ASN A 225 2.03 -0.80 -4.57
CA ASN A 225 2.15 -0.07 -3.30
C ASN A 225 2.97 -0.81 -2.23
N VAL A 226 3.23 -2.09 -2.39
CA VAL A 226 4.22 -2.82 -1.59
C VAL A 226 5.59 -2.17 -1.68
N MET A 227 5.96 -1.64 -2.87
CA MET A 227 7.20 -0.85 -3.05
C MET A 227 7.19 0.42 -2.22
N GLY A 228 6.04 1.11 -2.12
CA GLY A 228 5.90 2.28 -1.25
C GLY A 228 6.14 1.94 0.22
N THR A 229 5.63 0.80 0.69
CA THR A 229 5.90 0.32 2.05
C THR A 229 7.40 0.04 2.24
N LEU A 230 8.06 -0.62 1.28
CA LEU A 230 9.49 -0.90 1.32
C LEU A 230 10.32 0.39 1.38
N ASN A 231 10.00 1.39 0.55
CA ASN A 231 10.68 2.68 0.53
C ASN A 231 10.54 3.43 1.86
N MET A 232 9.33 3.45 2.44
CA MET A 232 9.08 4.12 3.71
C MET A 232 9.74 3.40 4.90
N LEU A 233 9.82 2.07 4.89
CA LEU A 233 10.58 1.29 5.86
C LEU A 233 12.09 1.53 5.72
N GLY A 234 12.59 1.62 4.49
CA GLY A 234 13.98 2.01 4.21
C GLY A 234 14.30 3.41 4.73
N LEU A 235 13.39 4.37 4.51
CA LEU A 235 13.51 5.71 5.09
C LEU A 235 13.53 5.65 6.62
N ALA A 236 12.55 4.96 7.24
CA ALA A 236 12.47 4.82 8.70
C ALA A 236 13.76 4.24 9.29
N LYS A 237 14.32 3.18 8.67
CA LYS A 237 15.58 2.57 9.08
C LYS A 237 16.76 3.55 8.99
N ARG A 238 16.83 4.33 7.91
CA ARG A 238 17.93 5.29 7.67
C ARG A 238 17.98 6.39 8.72
N ILE A 239 16.81 6.92 9.12
CA ILE A 239 16.72 8.09 10.01
C ILE A 239 16.34 7.76 11.45
N GLY A 240 16.08 6.48 11.77
CA GLY A 240 15.63 6.05 13.10
C GLY A 240 14.20 6.48 13.45
N ALA A 241 13.35 6.74 12.44
CA ALA A 241 11.97 7.14 12.69
C ALA A 241 11.08 5.97 13.10
N ARG A 242 10.09 6.23 13.99
CA ARG A 242 9.01 5.29 14.29
C ARG A 242 8.05 5.21 13.10
N PHE A 243 7.71 3.99 12.70
CA PHE A 243 6.89 3.72 11.51
C PHE A 243 5.57 3.06 11.88
N LEU A 244 4.45 3.61 11.41
CA LEU A 244 3.13 2.98 11.54
C LEU A 244 2.59 2.60 10.17
N LEU A 245 2.30 1.30 10.01
CA LEU A 245 1.61 0.76 8.84
C LEU A 245 0.10 0.76 9.07
N THR A 246 -0.65 1.38 8.18
CA THR A 246 -2.09 1.14 8.08
C THR A 246 -2.35 -0.12 7.24
N SER A 247 -2.54 -1.22 7.94
CA SER A 247 -3.05 -2.47 7.39
C SER A 247 -4.59 -2.43 7.36
N THR A 248 -5.22 -3.55 7.14
CA THR A 248 -6.67 -3.63 6.90
C THR A 248 -7.26 -4.91 7.48
N SER A 249 -8.56 -4.91 7.76
CA SER A 249 -9.31 -6.13 8.06
C SER A 249 -9.37 -7.10 6.86
N GLU A 250 -9.05 -6.66 5.66
CA GLU A 250 -9.01 -7.52 4.46
C GLU A 250 -7.92 -8.60 4.54
N VAL A 251 -6.90 -8.44 5.41
CA VAL A 251 -5.92 -9.49 5.70
C VAL A 251 -6.55 -10.76 6.29
N TYR A 252 -7.77 -10.66 6.80
CA TYR A 252 -8.54 -11.79 7.30
C TYR A 252 -9.32 -12.54 6.19
N GLY A 253 -9.47 -11.96 5.00
CA GLY A 253 -10.20 -12.54 3.88
C GLY A 253 -11.69 -12.72 4.15
N ASP A 254 -12.25 -13.88 3.75
CA ASP A 254 -13.57 -14.37 4.20
C ASP A 254 -13.38 -15.21 5.46
N PRO A 255 -13.47 -14.61 6.67
CA PRO A 255 -12.97 -15.21 7.89
C PRO A 255 -13.83 -16.37 8.39
N LEU A 256 -13.16 -17.41 8.87
CA LEU A 256 -13.78 -18.55 9.54
C LEU A 256 -13.98 -18.32 11.06
N GLU A 257 -13.36 -17.25 11.61
CA GLU A 257 -13.53 -16.83 13.00
C GLU A 257 -14.35 -15.54 13.08
N HIS A 258 -15.25 -15.46 14.07
CA HIS A 258 -16.11 -14.30 14.30
C HIS A 258 -16.36 -14.07 15.81
N PRO A 259 -16.04 -12.90 16.39
CA PRO A 259 -15.30 -11.78 15.79
C PRO A 259 -13.83 -12.11 15.51
N GLN A 260 -13.20 -11.37 14.56
CA GLN A 260 -11.82 -11.59 14.18
C GLN A 260 -10.86 -11.05 15.24
N LYS A 261 -9.95 -11.93 15.74
CA LYS A 261 -8.85 -11.58 16.63
C LYS A 261 -7.56 -11.35 15.86
N GLU A 262 -6.62 -10.59 16.43
CA GLU A 262 -5.32 -10.34 15.78
C GLU A 262 -4.46 -11.60 15.62
N SER A 263 -4.69 -12.63 16.42
CA SER A 263 -4.03 -13.94 16.32
C SER A 263 -4.52 -14.79 15.14
N TYR A 264 -5.67 -14.46 14.56
CA TYR A 264 -6.21 -15.16 13.39
C TYR A 264 -5.43 -14.79 12.13
N TRP A 265 -4.94 -15.80 11.39
CA TRP A 265 -4.09 -15.60 10.21
C TRP A 265 -4.85 -15.27 8.93
N GLY A 266 -6.16 -15.45 8.95
CA GLY A 266 -7.03 -15.12 7.83
C GLY A 266 -7.27 -16.30 6.87
N HIS A 267 -8.28 -16.10 6.01
CA HIS A 267 -8.68 -17.00 4.93
C HIS A 267 -8.83 -16.18 3.66
N VAL A 268 -7.69 -15.81 3.07
CA VAL A 268 -7.59 -14.95 1.88
C VAL A 268 -7.46 -15.79 0.63
N ASN A 269 -8.16 -15.42 -0.45
CA ASN A 269 -7.95 -15.97 -1.78
C ASN A 269 -6.75 -15.27 -2.44
N PRO A 270 -5.56 -15.93 -2.55
CA PRO A 270 -4.33 -15.25 -3.00
C PRO A 270 -4.32 -14.91 -4.49
N ILE A 271 -5.26 -15.46 -5.28
CA ILE A 271 -5.37 -15.21 -6.73
C ILE A 271 -6.75 -14.65 -7.12
N GLY A 272 -7.58 -14.31 -6.15
CA GLY A 272 -8.90 -13.74 -6.37
C GLY A 272 -8.88 -12.30 -6.89
N VAL A 273 -10.05 -11.79 -7.25
CA VAL A 273 -10.20 -10.43 -7.82
C VAL A 273 -9.81 -9.29 -6.86
N ARG A 274 -9.65 -9.60 -5.56
CA ARG A 274 -9.25 -8.67 -4.51
C ARG A 274 -7.80 -8.85 -4.06
N SER A 275 -7.12 -9.91 -4.52
CA SER A 275 -5.80 -10.32 -4.02
C SER A 275 -4.74 -9.23 -4.13
N CYS A 276 -4.81 -8.36 -5.13
CA CYS A 276 -3.87 -7.24 -5.29
C CYS A 276 -3.85 -6.30 -4.07
N TYR A 277 -4.98 -6.12 -3.39
CA TYR A 277 -5.09 -5.33 -2.18
C TYR A 277 -4.83 -6.20 -0.93
N ASP A 278 -5.52 -7.33 -0.82
CA ASP A 278 -5.49 -8.19 0.35
C ASP A 278 -4.08 -8.75 0.60
N GLU A 279 -3.46 -9.37 -0.42
CA GLU A 279 -2.08 -9.88 -0.35
C GLU A 279 -1.05 -8.77 -0.34
N GLY A 280 -1.31 -7.64 -1.02
CA GLY A 280 -0.48 -6.45 -0.91
C GLY A 280 -0.34 -5.95 0.53
N LYS A 281 -1.42 -5.94 1.31
CA LYS A 281 -1.42 -5.56 2.72
C LYS A 281 -0.79 -6.64 3.62
N ARG A 282 -1.02 -7.94 3.34
CA ARG A 282 -0.35 -9.05 4.04
C ARG A 282 1.17 -8.99 3.85
N THR A 283 1.62 -8.76 2.62
CA THR A 283 3.04 -8.56 2.30
C THR A 283 3.60 -7.33 3.02
N ALA A 284 2.86 -6.23 3.10
CA ALA A 284 3.27 -5.04 3.83
C ALA A 284 3.44 -5.29 5.34
N GLU A 285 2.56 -6.10 5.99
CA GLU A 285 2.74 -6.53 7.37
C GLU A 285 4.01 -7.38 7.54
N THR A 286 4.28 -8.32 6.62
CA THR A 286 5.48 -9.15 6.63
C THR A 286 6.74 -8.29 6.54
N LEU A 287 6.83 -7.39 5.55
CA LEU A 287 7.95 -6.47 5.40
C LEU A 287 8.16 -5.62 6.65
N THR A 288 7.08 -5.09 7.24
CA THR A 288 7.13 -4.28 8.45
C THR A 288 7.75 -5.06 9.61
N MET A 289 7.33 -6.31 9.81
CA MET A 289 7.88 -7.15 10.88
C MET A 289 9.33 -7.58 10.62
N ASP A 290 9.72 -7.78 9.35
CA ASP A 290 11.09 -8.15 9.00
C ASP A 290 12.06 -6.97 9.18
N TYR A 291 11.63 -5.74 8.85
CA TYR A 291 12.39 -4.53 9.17
C TYR A 291 12.53 -4.30 10.69
N HIS A 292 11.51 -4.68 11.46
CA HIS A 292 11.62 -4.66 12.92
C HIS A 292 12.63 -5.68 13.43
N ARG A 293 12.49 -6.96 13.05
CA ARG A 293 13.33 -8.07 13.54
C ARG A 293 14.78 -7.98 13.07
N GLY A 294 14.97 -7.71 11.77
CA GLY A 294 16.28 -7.69 11.13
C GLY A 294 16.91 -6.31 11.02
N GLY A 295 16.11 -5.24 11.12
CA GLY A 295 16.55 -3.86 10.92
C GLY A 295 16.48 -2.97 12.15
N GLY A 296 15.86 -3.43 13.24
CA GLY A 296 15.70 -2.65 14.48
C GLY A 296 14.76 -1.46 14.35
N VAL A 297 13.92 -1.40 13.29
CA VAL A 297 12.97 -0.30 13.11
C VAL A 297 11.86 -0.40 14.15
N GLU A 298 11.54 0.70 14.80
CA GLU A 298 10.37 0.80 15.67
C GLU A 298 9.09 0.86 14.83
N VAL A 299 8.34 -0.23 14.83
CA VAL A 299 7.14 -0.36 13.98
C VAL A 299 5.86 -0.47 14.77
N ARG A 300 4.75 -0.09 14.12
CA ARG A 300 3.37 -0.22 14.60
C ARG A 300 2.51 -0.74 13.44
N ILE A 301 1.58 -1.66 13.71
CA ILE A 301 0.68 -2.22 12.69
C ILE A 301 -0.76 -2.07 13.16
N ALA A 302 -1.58 -1.34 12.37
CA ALA A 302 -3.00 -1.14 12.59
C ALA A 302 -3.82 -1.88 11.52
N ARG A 303 -4.64 -2.87 11.90
CA ARG A 303 -5.64 -3.50 11.03
C ARG A 303 -6.95 -2.73 11.12
N ILE A 304 -7.20 -1.91 10.10
CA ILE A 304 -8.32 -0.99 10.04
C ILE A 304 -9.56 -1.70 9.50
N PHE A 305 -10.67 -1.57 10.21
CA PHE A 305 -11.99 -2.02 9.77
C PHE A 305 -12.73 -0.90 9.02
N ASN A 306 -13.90 -1.22 8.42
CA ASN A 306 -14.62 -0.26 7.58
C ASN A 306 -14.84 1.07 8.31
N THR A 307 -14.37 2.13 7.69
CA THR A 307 -14.41 3.48 8.23
C THR A 307 -15.24 4.37 7.32
N TYR A 308 -16.02 5.27 7.91
CA TYR A 308 -16.85 6.24 7.21
C TYR A 308 -16.71 7.64 7.83
N GLY A 309 -17.08 8.67 7.10
CA GLY A 309 -17.06 10.05 7.61
C GLY A 309 -16.89 11.09 6.49
N PRO A 310 -16.81 12.38 6.87
CA PRO A 310 -16.54 13.49 5.96
C PRO A 310 -15.24 13.28 5.16
N ARG A 311 -15.12 13.91 4.00
CA ARG A 311 -13.98 13.81 3.06
C ARG A 311 -13.78 12.43 2.42
N MET A 312 -14.63 11.43 2.72
CA MET A 312 -14.64 10.17 1.97
C MET A 312 -15.03 10.46 0.51
N CYS A 313 -14.50 9.68 -0.45
CA CYS A 313 -14.86 9.84 -1.86
C CYS A 313 -16.36 9.57 -2.06
N LEU A 314 -17.04 10.41 -2.86
CA LEU A 314 -18.49 10.26 -3.14
C LEU A 314 -18.76 8.91 -3.83
N ASP A 315 -17.90 8.53 -4.77
CA ASP A 315 -17.98 7.30 -5.54
C ASP A 315 -16.90 6.29 -5.10
N ASP A 316 -16.73 6.14 -3.79
CA ASP A 316 -15.72 5.24 -3.19
C ASP A 316 -15.98 3.76 -3.51
N GLY A 317 -17.23 3.37 -3.73
CA GLY A 317 -17.62 1.98 -3.99
C GLY A 317 -17.86 1.14 -2.74
N ARG A 318 -17.59 1.66 -1.54
CA ARG A 318 -17.96 1.03 -0.27
C ARG A 318 -19.40 1.34 0.09
N VAL A 319 -20.05 0.42 0.81
CA VAL A 319 -21.50 0.45 1.03
C VAL A 319 -22.03 1.76 1.65
N VAL A 320 -21.34 2.30 2.68
CA VAL A 320 -21.83 3.52 3.36
C VAL A 320 -21.79 4.73 2.40
N SER A 321 -20.68 4.95 1.69
CA SER A 321 -20.55 6.04 0.72
C SER A 321 -21.55 5.89 -0.44
N ASN A 322 -21.72 4.66 -0.96
CA ASN A 322 -22.67 4.41 -2.03
C ASN A 322 -24.09 4.73 -1.61
N PHE A 323 -24.54 4.23 -0.45
CA PHE A 323 -25.91 4.48 0.02
C PHE A 323 -26.16 5.95 0.27
N VAL A 324 -25.22 6.65 0.92
CA VAL A 324 -25.36 8.10 1.17
C VAL A 324 -25.41 8.89 -0.14
N ALA A 325 -24.47 8.63 -1.07
CA ALA A 325 -24.42 9.33 -2.35
C ALA A 325 -25.67 9.05 -3.20
N GLN A 326 -26.12 7.78 -3.27
CA GLN A 326 -27.32 7.38 -4.00
C GLN A 326 -28.59 8.02 -3.41
N ALA A 327 -28.75 7.97 -2.09
CA ALA A 327 -29.92 8.59 -1.43
C ALA A 327 -29.96 10.11 -1.63
N LEU A 328 -28.81 10.81 -1.52
CA LEU A 328 -28.72 12.25 -1.78
C LEU A 328 -29.01 12.61 -3.24
N ARG A 329 -28.60 11.76 -4.20
CA ARG A 329 -28.90 11.92 -5.63
C ARG A 329 -30.29 11.41 -6.02
N ARG A 330 -31.10 10.96 -5.06
CA ARG A 330 -32.43 10.35 -5.26
C ARG A 330 -32.42 9.13 -6.17
N GLN A 331 -31.34 8.36 -6.11
CA GLN A 331 -31.18 7.09 -6.82
C GLN A 331 -31.48 5.92 -5.87
N PRO A 332 -31.91 4.76 -6.39
CA PRO A 332 -32.06 3.56 -5.57
C PRO A 332 -30.74 3.15 -4.89
N MET A 333 -30.79 2.83 -3.60
CA MET A 333 -29.64 2.29 -2.89
C MET A 333 -29.39 0.84 -3.32
N THR A 334 -28.19 0.55 -3.78
CA THR A 334 -27.82 -0.75 -4.35
C THR A 334 -27.34 -1.71 -3.27
N VAL A 335 -28.12 -2.74 -2.97
CA VAL A 335 -27.79 -3.84 -2.07
C VAL A 335 -27.34 -5.03 -2.90
N TYR A 336 -26.12 -5.55 -2.64
CA TYR A 336 -25.62 -6.76 -3.30
C TYR A 336 -26.00 -8.01 -2.50
N GLY A 337 -26.38 -9.10 -3.20
CA GLY A 337 -26.88 -10.31 -2.59
C GLY A 337 -28.26 -10.13 -1.95
N ASP A 338 -28.52 -10.83 -0.85
CA ASP A 338 -29.80 -10.75 -0.10
C ASP A 338 -29.80 -9.69 1.01
N GLY A 339 -28.69 -8.95 1.17
CA GLY A 339 -28.54 -7.90 2.17
C GLY A 339 -28.37 -8.38 3.62
N LYS A 340 -28.22 -9.68 3.86
CA LYS A 340 -27.99 -10.26 5.21
C LYS A 340 -26.54 -10.32 5.62
N GLN A 341 -25.62 -10.12 4.69
CA GLN A 341 -24.20 -10.01 5.02
C GLN A 341 -23.97 -8.88 6.02
N THR A 342 -23.10 -9.11 7.00
CA THR A 342 -22.88 -8.16 8.09
C THR A 342 -21.54 -7.46 7.99
N ARG A 343 -21.50 -6.20 8.41
CA ARG A 343 -20.27 -5.39 8.52
C ARG A 343 -20.33 -4.54 9.79
N SER A 344 -19.16 -4.19 10.26
CA SER A 344 -18.98 -3.20 11.30
C SER A 344 -18.47 -1.88 10.69
N PHE A 345 -18.92 -0.74 11.24
CA PHE A 345 -18.56 0.58 10.72
C PHE A 345 -18.07 1.46 11.85
N GLN A 346 -16.89 2.07 11.70
CA GLN A 346 -16.36 3.04 12.65
C GLN A 346 -16.30 4.44 12.04
N TYR A 347 -16.49 5.44 12.89
CA TYR A 347 -16.34 6.84 12.47
C TYR A 347 -14.85 7.22 12.37
N VAL A 348 -14.52 8.08 11.40
CA VAL A 348 -13.13 8.42 11.07
C VAL A 348 -12.36 9.05 12.23
N ALA A 349 -13.00 9.85 13.08
CA ALA A 349 -12.33 10.46 14.23
C ALA A 349 -11.89 9.42 15.28
N ASP A 350 -12.69 8.35 15.48
CA ASP A 350 -12.32 7.24 16.35
C ASP A 350 -11.11 6.48 15.80
N LEU A 351 -11.09 6.22 14.48
CA LEU A 351 -9.93 5.61 13.83
C LEU A 351 -8.67 6.45 14.03
N VAL A 352 -8.74 7.75 13.77
CA VAL A 352 -7.59 8.67 13.93
C VAL A 352 -7.09 8.66 15.37
N ALA A 353 -7.98 8.70 16.35
CA ALA A 353 -7.61 8.58 17.77
C ALA A 353 -6.89 7.24 18.06
N GLY A 354 -7.34 6.14 17.46
CA GLY A 354 -6.70 4.82 17.59
C GLY A 354 -5.32 4.75 16.94
N LEU A 355 -5.15 5.33 15.76
CA LEU A 355 -3.84 5.42 15.08
C LEU A 355 -2.84 6.24 15.91
N MET A 356 -3.28 7.34 16.48
CA MET A 356 -2.44 8.18 17.34
C MET A 356 -2.08 7.48 18.64
N ALA A 357 -3.04 6.82 19.30
CA ALA A 357 -2.78 6.03 20.50
C ALA A 357 -1.78 4.89 20.24
N LEU A 358 -1.91 4.20 19.09
CA LEU A 358 -0.98 3.15 18.71
C LEU A 358 0.42 3.70 18.42
N MET A 359 0.54 4.84 17.72
CA MET A 359 1.83 5.47 17.44
C MET A 359 2.56 5.88 18.72
N GLU A 360 1.83 6.37 19.73
CA GLU A 360 2.40 6.76 21.02
C GLU A 360 2.79 5.57 21.89
N SER A 361 2.14 4.41 21.73
CA SER A 361 2.38 3.23 22.54
C SER A 361 3.72 2.55 22.22
N ASP A 362 4.19 1.67 23.11
CA ASP A 362 5.37 0.82 22.86
C ASP A 362 5.02 -0.54 22.25
N HIS A 363 3.74 -0.74 21.88
CA HIS A 363 3.26 -1.99 21.33
C HIS A 363 3.38 -2.02 19.81
N ILE A 364 3.97 -3.08 19.27
CA ILE A 364 4.19 -3.27 17.84
C ILE A 364 2.86 -3.54 17.09
N GLY A 365 2.00 -4.36 17.66
CA GLY A 365 0.77 -4.83 17.00
C GLY A 365 0.91 -6.25 16.44
N PRO A 366 0.03 -6.63 15.49
CA PRO A 366 -1.08 -5.82 14.96
C PRO A 366 -2.14 -5.51 16.00
N PHE A 367 -2.90 -4.42 15.75
CA PHE A 367 -4.08 -4.03 16.53
C PHE A 367 -5.27 -3.84 15.61
N ASN A 368 -6.40 -4.44 15.98
CA ASN A 368 -7.67 -4.18 15.33
C ASN A 368 -8.20 -2.80 15.77
N LEU A 369 -8.37 -1.91 14.78
CA LEU A 369 -9.03 -0.63 14.97
C LEU A 369 -10.36 -0.64 14.23
N GLY A 370 -11.46 -0.75 14.96
CA GLY A 370 -12.81 -0.86 14.41
C GLY A 370 -13.88 -0.75 15.48
N ASN A 371 -15.13 -0.63 15.05
CA ASN A 371 -16.28 -0.63 15.96
C ASN A 371 -16.88 -2.05 16.00
N PRO A 372 -17.05 -2.68 17.17
CA PRO A 372 -17.65 -4.02 17.28
C PRO A 372 -19.18 -4.04 17.02
N GLY A 373 -19.83 -2.89 16.87
CA GLY A 373 -21.22 -2.81 16.43
C GLY A 373 -21.38 -3.37 15.02
N GLU A 374 -22.32 -4.28 14.82
CA GLU A 374 -22.52 -5.01 13.57
C GLU A 374 -23.87 -4.67 12.99
N PHE A 375 -23.93 -4.49 11.67
CA PHE A 375 -25.13 -4.15 10.92
C PHE A 375 -25.23 -5.03 9.69
N THR A 376 -26.42 -5.53 9.38
CA THR A 376 -26.73 -6.05 8.06
C THR A 376 -26.76 -4.90 7.03
N MET A 377 -26.61 -5.22 5.76
CA MET A 377 -26.72 -4.20 4.71
C MET A 377 -28.12 -3.59 4.65
N LEU A 378 -29.18 -4.36 4.99
CA LEU A 378 -30.53 -3.85 5.08
C LEU A 378 -30.74 -2.90 6.26
N GLU A 379 -30.19 -3.22 7.44
CA GLU A 379 -30.25 -2.31 8.60
C GLU A 379 -29.49 -1.00 8.30
N LEU A 380 -28.33 -1.07 7.66
CA LEU A 380 -27.60 0.12 7.22
C LEU A 380 -28.45 0.96 6.25
N ALA A 381 -29.06 0.32 5.24
CA ALA A 381 -29.92 1.02 4.28
C ALA A 381 -31.09 1.71 4.98
N GLN A 382 -31.69 1.07 5.99
CA GLN A 382 -32.76 1.66 6.78
C GLN A 382 -32.28 2.89 7.57
N VAL A 383 -31.11 2.83 8.22
CA VAL A 383 -30.52 3.98 8.93
C VAL A 383 -30.25 5.15 7.96
N VAL A 384 -29.77 4.86 6.74
CA VAL A 384 -29.54 5.88 5.71
C VAL A 384 -30.86 6.51 5.25
N LYS A 385 -31.91 5.71 5.03
CA LYS A 385 -33.28 6.21 4.71
C LYS A 385 -33.78 7.16 5.78
N GLU A 386 -33.72 6.75 7.04
CA GLU A 386 -34.18 7.57 8.18
C GLU A 386 -33.41 8.90 8.29
N THR A 387 -32.12 8.89 7.89
CA THR A 387 -31.25 10.06 8.01
C THR A 387 -31.40 11.04 6.85
N ILE A 388 -31.65 10.56 5.61
CA ILE A 388 -31.55 11.36 4.38
C ILE A 388 -32.94 11.57 3.74
N ASP A 389 -33.65 10.49 3.38
CA ASP A 389 -34.91 10.49 2.70
C ASP A 389 -35.68 9.18 2.99
N PRO A 390 -36.75 9.23 3.80
CA PRO A 390 -37.57 8.06 4.10
C PRO A 390 -38.20 7.39 2.86
N MET A 391 -38.33 8.12 1.74
CA MET A 391 -38.87 7.59 0.48
C MET A 391 -37.81 6.92 -0.41
N ALA A 392 -36.52 6.95 -0.05
CA ALA A 392 -35.45 6.30 -0.81
C ALA A 392 -35.75 4.81 -1.02
N THR A 393 -35.54 4.32 -2.22
CA THR A 393 -35.78 2.93 -2.61
C THR A 393 -34.52 2.07 -2.55
N ILE A 394 -34.69 0.74 -2.49
CA ILE A 394 -33.58 -0.22 -2.48
C ILE A 394 -33.70 -1.08 -3.74
N GLU A 395 -32.57 -1.25 -4.44
CA GLU A 395 -32.41 -2.16 -5.58
C GLU A 395 -31.44 -3.30 -5.21
N PHE A 396 -31.84 -4.54 -5.43
CA PHE A 396 -30.98 -5.70 -5.21
C PHE A 396 -30.22 -6.07 -6.47
N LYS A 397 -28.90 -6.31 -6.34
CA LYS A 397 -28.02 -6.78 -7.42
C LYS A 397 -27.33 -8.10 -7.05
N PRO A 398 -26.90 -8.91 -8.04
CA PRO A 398 -26.13 -10.10 -7.77
C PRO A 398 -24.91 -9.82 -6.90
N ASN A 399 -24.54 -10.79 -6.03
CA ASN A 399 -23.39 -10.65 -5.16
C ASN A 399 -22.07 -10.54 -5.95
N THR A 400 -21.09 -9.87 -5.37
CA THR A 400 -19.76 -9.73 -5.98
C THR A 400 -18.86 -10.90 -5.56
N ALA A 401 -17.98 -11.33 -6.48
CA ALA A 401 -17.00 -12.38 -6.19
C ALA A 401 -16.05 -11.97 -5.05
N ASP A 402 -15.67 -12.91 -4.21
CA ASP A 402 -14.75 -12.76 -3.07
C ASP A 402 -15.19 -11.72 -2.02
N ASP A 403 -16.51 -11.34 -1.97
CA ASP A 403 -16.98 -10.45 -0.93
C ASP A 403 -17.18 -11.21 0.39
N PRO A 404 -16.52 -10.83 1.50
CA PRO A 404 -16.62 -11.55 2.78
C PRO A 404 -18.06 -11.60 3.30
N HIS A 405 -18.46 -12.73 3.92
CA HIS A 405 -19.80 -12.88 4.47
C HIS A 405 -19.99 -12.08 5.77
N MET A 406 -19.01 -12.12 6.67
CA MET A 406 -19.08 -11.47 7.99
C MET A 406 -17.76 -10.81 8.34
N ARG A 407 -17.81 -9.59 8.90
CA ARG A 407 -16.61 -8.88 9.35
C ARG A 407 -16.88 -8.02 10.56
N LYS A 408 -16.29 -8.42 11.70
CA LYS A 408 -16.44 -7.76 12.99
C LYS A 408 -15.13 -7.83 13.79
N PRO A 409 -14.56 -6.71 14.27
CA PRO A 409 -13.33 -6.72 15.04
C PRO A 409 -13.55 -7.26 16.46
N ASP A 410 -12.63 -8.07 16.96
CA ASP A 410 -12.34 -8.12 18.37
C ASP A 410 -11.37 -6.97 18.70
N ILE A 411 -11.76 -6.04 19.54
CA ILE A 411 -10.95 -4.88 19.95
C ILE A 411 -10.44 -4.97 21.39
N THR A 412 -10.51 -6.16 22.01
CA THR A 412 -10.10 -6.38 23.39
C THR A 412 -8.67 -5.93 23.62
N LYS A 413 -7.77 -6.24 22.69
CA LYS A 413 -6.36 -5.86 22.76
C LYS A 413 -6.17 -4.34 22.72
N ALA A 414 -6.90 -3.64 21.83
CA ALA A 414 -6.85 -2.18 21.75
C ALA A 414 -7.39 -1.50 23.01
N LYS A 415 -8.48 -2.01 23.58
CA LYS A 415 -9.02 -1.52 24.87
C LYS A 415 -8.03 -1.68 26.02
N GLN A 416 -7.41 -2.85 26.13
CA GLN A 416 -6.51 -3.16 27.26
C GLN A 416 -5.17 -2.44 27.16
N LEU A 417 -4.56 -2.39 25.99
CA LEU A 417 -3.18 -1.94 25.82
C LEU A 417 -3.05 -0.52 25.29
N LEU A 418 -4.03 -0.02 24.53
CA LEU A 418 -4.03 1.34 24.01
C LEU A 418 -5.02 2.26 24.75
N HIS A 419 -5.84 1.70 25.67
CA HIS A 419 -6.95 2.40 26.33
C HIS A 419 -7.87 3.10 25.31
N TRP A 420 -8.04 2.45 24.15
CA TRP A 420 -8.82 2.97 23.04
C TRP A 420 -10.04 2.11 22.75
N GLU A 421 -11.16 2.77 22.53
CA GLU A 421 -12.40 2.21 21.96
C GLU A 421 -13.11 3.26 21.12
N PRO A 422 -13.94 2.85 20.13
CA PRO A 422 -14.75 3.77 19.35
C PRO A 422 -15.84 4.39 20.22
N LYS A 423 -16.07 5.69 20.04
CA LYS A 423 -17.02 6.47 20.84
C LYS A 423 -18.24 6.93 20.06
N VAL A 424 -18.08 7.12 18.73
CA VAL A 424 -19.12 7.68 17.87
C VAL A 424 -19.94 6.54 17.26
N SER A 425 -21.24 6.53 17.56
CA SER A 425 -22.19 5.58 16.95
C SER A 425 -22.47 5.92 15.49
N LEU A 426 -22.99 4.93 14.71
CA LEU A 426 -23.41 5.16 13.34
C LEU A 426 -24.47 6.27 13.23
N LYS A 427 -25.40 6.34 14.16
CA LYS A 427 -26.46 7.36 14.19
C LYS A 427 -25.93 8.78 14.43
N GLU A 428 -24.85 8.93 15.17
CA GLU A 428 -24.20 10.22 15.43
C GLU A 428 -23.25 10.64 14.31
N GLY A 429 -22.47 9.71 13.76
CA GLY A 429 -21.48 10.00 12.74
C GLY A 429 -22.04 10.16 11.32
N LEU A 430 -23.12 9.42 10.99
CA LEU A 430 -23.69 9.44 9.65
C LEU A 430 -24.21 10.84 9.23
N PRO A 431 -24.91 11.62 10.06
CA PRO A 431 -25.32 12.99 9.72
C PRO A 431 -24.15 13.91 9.35
N LEU A 432 -22.99 13.76 9.98
CA LEU A 432 -21.79 14.55 9.67
C LEU A 432 -21.25 14.22 8.26
N MET A 433 -21.25 12.95 7.89
CA MET A 433 -20.90 12.53 6.53
C MET A 433 -21.92 13.01 5.50
N VAL A 434 -23.20 12.92 5.82
CA VAL A 434 -24.31 13.38 4.95
C VAL A 434 -24.20 14.88 4.68
N GLN A 435 -23.86 15.69 5.69
CA GLN A 435 -23.65 17.12 5.52
C GLN A 435 -22.51 17.43 4.54
N ASP A 436 -21.34 16.76 4.70
CA ASP A 436 -20.19 16.91 3.81
C ASP A 436 -20.53 16.46 2.37
N PHE A 437 -21.19 15.31 2.22
CA PHE A 437 -21.58 14.80 0.91
C PHE A 437 -22.58 15.71 0.21
N ARG A 438 -23.59 16.21 0.94
CA ARG A 438 -24.61 17.14 0.40
C ARG A 438 -23.95 18.40 -0.13
N GLN A 439 -23.02 18.99 0.61
CA GLN A 439 -22.29 20.18 0.16
C GLN A 439 -21.52 19.88 -1.13
N ARG A 440 -20.76 18.80 -1.18
CA ARG A 440 -19.93 18.46 -2.35
C ARG A 440 -20.75 18.04 -3.58
N ILE A 441 -21.91 17.40 -3.39
CA ILE A 441 -22.83 17.08 -4.51
C ILE A 441 -23.50 18.35 -5.05
N SER A 442 -23.76 19.36 -4.20
CA SER A 442 -24.30 20.63 -4.68
C SER A 442 -23.27 21.51 -5.38
N ASP A 443 -21.97 21.24 -5.16
CA ASP A 443 -20.86 21.97 -5.78
C ASP A 443 -20.39 21.32 -7.12
N GLU A 444 -20.90 20.07 -7.44
CA GLU A 444 -20.70 19.38 -8.74
C GLU A 444 -21.57 19.99 -9.85
#